data_21079d74092e1e692bf575c2fb9d9da3
#
_entry.id   21079d74092e1e692bf575c2fb9d9da3
#
_cell.length_a   1.000
_cell.length_b   1.000
_cell.length_c   1.000
_cell.angle_alpha   90.00
_cell.angle_beta   90.00
_cell.angle_gamma   90.00
#
_symmetry.space_group_name_H-M   'P 1'
#
loop_
_entity.id
_entity.type
_entity.pdbx_description
1 polymer ?
#
loop_
_entity_poly.entity_id
_entity_poly.type
_entity_poly.pdbx_seq_one_letter_code
_entity_poly.pdbx_strand_id
1 'polypeptide(L)'
;HISDLLSIKYWVIIGCKYHDSSKLTTVTFEKGSQLKIIGGGFDTNVGYRYIYGAFSELKNLMTVDMSACTQVEIIEECAFYNDPELRLFKVSTETPPTCENNAFVGINPYSVLKVPSGCANAYKAATGWKNFASITGLDE
;
A
#
# COMPACT_ATOMS: atom_id res chain seq x y z
N HIS A 1 -15.18 -9.88 -0.74
CA HIS A 1 -14.46 -8.90 -1.56
C HIS A 1 -14.00 -7.74 -0.70
N ILE A 2 -12.71 -7.52 -0.67
CA ILE A 2 -12.14 -6.58 0.29
C ILE A 2 -12.43 -5.12 -0.06
N SER A 3 -12.70 -4.82 -1.31
CA SER A 3 -13.05 -3.46 -1.68
C SER A 3 -14.32 -2.97 -1.01
N ASP A 4 -15.22 -3.86 -0.65
CA ASP A 4 -16.44 -3.50 0.08
C ASP A 4 -16.10 -2.93 1.46
N LEU A 5 -15.10 -3.46 2.11
CA LEU A 5 -14.61 -2.98 3.39
C LEU A 5 -13.89 -1.64 3.26
N LEU A 6 -13.28 -1.39 2.09
CA LEU A 6 -12.48 -0.20 1.82
C LEU A 6 -13.23 0.88 1.06
N SER A 7 -14.49 0.65 0.72
CA SER A 7 -15.34 1.63 0.05
C SER A 7 -15.86 2.68 1.03
N ILE A 8 -14.97 3.22 1.83
CA ILE A 8 -15.28 4.19 2.86
C ILE A 8 -14.97 5.58 2.31
N LYS A 9 -15.97 6.46 2.36
CA LYS A 9 -15.86 7.79 1.77
C LYS A 9 -15.17 8.80 2.67
N TYR A 10 -14.96 8.46 3.93
CA TYR A 10 -14.32 9.33 4.89
C TYR A 10 -12.88 8.87 5.11
N TRP A 11 -12.05 9.73 5.69
CA TRP A 11 -10.73 9.31 6.08
C TRP A 11 -10.83 8.14 7.06
N VAL A 12 -9.95 7.19 6.92
CA VAL A 12 -9.98 5.98 7.73
C VAL A 12 -8.56 5.58 8.04
N ILE A 13 -8.34 5.15 9.27
CA ILE A 13 -7.13 4.46 9.64
C ILE A 13 -7.43 2.97 9.52
N ILE A 14 -6.77 2.32 8.58
CA ILE A 14 -6.91 0.88 8.41
C ILE A 14 -5.78 0.23 9.19
N GLY A 15 -6.12 -0.24 10.38
CA GLY A 15 -5.16 -0.87 11.29
C GLY A 15 -5.39 -2.36 11.49
N CYS A 16 -6.40 -2.92 10.82
CA CYS A 16 -6.69 -4.34 10.91
C CYS A 16 -5.77 -5.13 10.01
N LYS A 17 -5.28 -6.23 10.50
CA LYS A 17 -4.49 -7.17 9.71
C LYS A 17 -5.42 -8.26 9.17
N TYR A 18 -5.30 -8.55 7.88
CA TYR A 18 -6.12 -9.56 7.22
C TYR A 18 -5.31 -10.86 7.08
N HIS A 19 -4.87 -11.43 8.19
CA HIS A 19 -4.03 -12.62 8.17
C HIS A 19 -4.70 -13.83 7.54
N ASP A 20 -6.01 -13.94 7.73
CA ASP A 20 -6.74 -15.11 7.26
C ASP A 20 -7.18 -14.96 5.82
N SER A 21 -6.82 -13.85 5.18
CA SER A 21 -7.15 -13.60 3.77
C SER A 21 -6.11 -14.18 2.84
N SER A 22 -5.76 -15.46 3.06
CA SER A 22 -4.74 -16.14 2.26
C SER A 22 -5.09 -16.21 0.76
N LYS A 23 -6.35 -16.03 0.42
CA LYS A 23 -6.83 -16.02 -0.97
C LYS A 23 -6.89 -14.64 -1.59
N LEU A 24 -6.62 -13.59 -0.81
CA LEU A 24 -6.69 -12.22 -1.31
C LEU A 24 -5.59 -11.97 -2.34
N THR A 25 -5.97 -11.60 -3.54
CA THR A 25 -5.03 -11.31 -4.64
C THR A 25 -5.04 -9.87 -5.09
N THR A 26 -6.16 -9.18 -4.92
CA THR A 26 -6.34 -7.81 -5.43
C THR A 26 -7.09 -6.95 -4.44
N VAL A 27 -6.61 -5.73 -4.27
CA VAL A 27 -7.27 -4.69 -3.47
C VAL A 27 -7.59 -3.52 -4.39
N THR A 28 -8.85 -3.09 -4.39
CA THR A 28 -9.31 -1.92 -5.14
C THR A 28 -10.13 -1.03 -4.22
N PHE A 29 -10.36 0.20 -4.65
CA PHE A 29 -11.10 1.20 -3.89
C PHE A 29 -12.19 1.81 -4.76
N GLU A 30 -13.29 2.21 -4.15
CA GLU A 30 -14.38 2.88 -4.87
C GLU A 30 -13.95 4.28 -5.34
N LYS A 31 -14.50 4.68 -6.48
CA LYS A 31 -14.34 6.03 -6.98
C LYS A 31 -14.86 7.03 -5.94
N GLY A 32 -14.12 8.09 -5.71
CA GLY A 32 -14.45 9.09 -4.71
C GLY A 32 -14.02 8.72 -3.30
N SER A 33 -13.15 7.72 -3.16
CA SER A 33 -12.59 7.35 -1.86
C SER A 33 -11.94 8.57 -1.18
N GLN A 34 -12.24 8.74 0.11
CA GLN A 34 -11.65 9.79 0.93
C GLN A 34 -10.60 9.24 1.89
N LEU A 35 -10.07 8.08 1.57
CA LEU A 35 -9.06 7.42 2.37
C LEU A 35 -7.79 8.29 2.45
N LYS A 36 -7.31 8.52 3.67
CA LYS A 36 -6.10 9.32 3.91
C LYS A 36 -4.94 8.50 4.45
N ILE A 37 -5.23 7.44 5.19
CA ILE A 37 -4.21 6.68 5.91
C ILE A 37 -4.40 5.20 5.69
N ILE A 38 -3.35 4.52 5.27
CA ILE A 38 -3.26 3.06 5.32
C ILE A 38 -2.48 2.73 6.60
N GLY A 39 -3.16 2.13 7.58
CA GLY A 39 -2.63 1.94 8.90
C GLY A 39 -1.64 0.80 9.03
N GLY A 40 -0.81 0.89 10.05
CA GLY A 40 0.14 -0.18 10.37
C GLY A 40 1.07 0.20 11.50
N GLY A 41 1.90 -0.76 11.90
CA GLY A 41 2.87 -0.58 12.94
C GLY A 41 3.41 -1.91 13.42
N PHE A 42 4.19 -1.87 14.49
CA PHE A 42 4.57 -3.09 15.19
C PHE A 42 4.67 -2.82 16.69
N ASP A 43 4.44 -3.88 17.47
CA ASP A 43 4.44 -3.82 18.90
C ASP A 43 5.48 -4.77 19.47
N THR A 44 6.33 -4.27 20.37
CA THR A 44 7.35 -5.07 21.05
C THR A 44 7.02 -5.29 22.52
N ASN A 45 5.92 -4.74 23.01
CA ASN A 45 5.56 -4.77 24.41
C ASN A 45 5.07 -6.13 24.92
N VAL A 46 4.81 -7.06 24.00
CA VAL A 46 4.27 -8.38 24.32
C VAL A 46 5.35 -9.47 24.43
N GLY A 47 6.61 -9.07 24.53
CA GLY A 47 7.73 -10.00 24.63
C GLY A 47 8.22 -10.56 23.30
N TYR A 48 7.54 -10.26 22.22
CA TYR A 48 7.96 -10.58 20.86
C TYR A 48 7.48 -9.49 19.91
N ARG A 49 8.07 -9.44 18.72
CA ARG A 49 7.71 -8.45 17.73
C ARG A 49 6.38 -8.84 17.06
N TYR A 50 5.40 -7.98 17.15
CA TYR A 50 4.11 -8.16 16.50
C TYR A 50 3.92 -7.08 15.44
N ILE A 51 3.71 -7.51 14.18
CA ILE A 51 3.49 -6.62 13.03
C ILE A 51 2.00 -6.58 12.74
N TYR A 52 1.43 -5.39 12.66
CA TYR A 52 -0.01 -5.21 12.40
C TYR A 52 -0.28 -4.21 11.27
N GLY A 53 0.41 -4.34 10.16
CA GLY A 53 0.09 -3.59 8.95
C GLY A 53 -1.25 -4.01 8.36
N ALA A 54 -2.01 -3.07 7.83
CA ALA A 54 -3.34 -3.33 7.28
C ALA A 54 -3.32 -4.45 6.24
N PHE A 55 -2.28 -4.48 5.42
CA PHE A 55 -2.11 -5.47 4.35
C PHE A 55 -0.77 -6.19 4.47
N SER A 56 -0.29 -6.42 5.69
CA SER A 56 0.99 -7.10 5.89
C SER A 56 0.86 -8.62 5.83
N GLU A 57 1.91 -9.26 5.36
CA GLU A 57 2.07 -10.73 5.35
C GLU A 57 0.96 -11.45 4.58
N LEU A 58 0.51 -10.86 3.49
CA LEU A 58 -0.49 -11.44 2.60
C LEU A 58 0.22 -12.18 1.47
N LYS A 59 0.24 -13.51 1.57
CA LYS A 59 1.05 -14.38 0.71
C LYS A 59 0.68 -14.31 -0.77
N ASN A 60 -0.56 -14.02 -1.07
CA ASN A 60 -1.07 -14.08 -2.45
C ASN A 60 -1.49 -12.71 -3.00
N LEU A 61 -1.28 -11.63 -2.25
CA LEU A 61 -1.63 -10.30 -2.74
C LEU A 61 -0.71 -9.92 -3.89
N MET A 62 -1.29 -9.67 -5.05
CA MET A 62 -0.58 -9.39 -6.30
C MET A 62 -0.73 -7.95 -6.75
N THR A 63 -1.90 -7.37 -6.56
CA THR A 63 -2.24 -6.05 -7.10
C THR A 63 -2.96 -5.21 -6.07
N VAL A 64 -2.50 -3.96 -5.94
CA VAL A 64 -3.22 -2.92 -5.19
C VAL A 64 -3.43 -1.75 -6.13
N ASP A 65 -4.69 -1.40 -6.36
CA ASP A 65 -5.05 -0.27 -7.20
C ASP A 65 -5.66 0.84 -6.34
N MET A 66 -4.87 1.85 -6.03
CA MET A 66 -5.29 3.01 -5.25
C MET A 66 -5.57 4.21 -6.14
N SER A 67 -5.79 4.02 -7.42
CA SER A 67 -6.00 5.15 -8.33
C SER A 67 -7.27 5.95 -8.00
N ALA A 68 -8.24 5.34 -7.30
CA ALA A 68 -9.43 6.04 -6.82
C ALA A 68 -9.19 6.85 -5.54
N CYS A 69 -8.04 6.66 -4.89
CA CYS A 69 -7.72 7.30 -3.61
C CYS A 69 -6.92 8.58 -3.85
N THR A 70 -7.62 9.69 -4.06
CA THR A 70 -6.97 10.96 -4.39
C THR A 70 -6.48 11.74 -3.17
N GLN A 71 -6.79 11.27 -1.97
CA GLN A 71 -6.50 12.01 -0.73
C GLN A 71 -5.56 11.27 0.22
N VAL A 72 -4.91 10.21 -0.23
CA VAL A 72 -3.99 9.45 0.62
C VAL A 72 -2.78 10.31 0.98
N GLU A 73 -2.50 10.40 2.26
CA GLU A 73 -1.42 11.20 2.82
C GLU A 73 -0.31 10.35 3.41
N ILE A 74 -0.66 9.22 4.04
CA ILE A 74 0.29 8.41 4.80
C ILE A 74 0.05 6.92 4.55
N ILE A 75 1.14 6.22 4.27
CA ILE A 75 1.22 4.76 4.35
C ILE A 75 2.04 4.46 5.60
N GLU A 76 1.39 3.94 6.63
CA GLU A 76 2.02 3.75 7.92
C GLU A 76 2.97 2.55 7.95
N GLU A 77 3.71 2.46 9.04
CA GLU A 77 4.75 1.47 9.24
C GLU A 77 4.23 0.04 8.99
N CYS A 78 4.95 -0.72 8.19
CA CYS A 78 4.63 -2.11 7.88
C CYS A 78 3.29 -2.34 7.17
N ALA A 79 2.65 -1.31 6.61
CA ALA A 79 1.31 -1.44 6.01
C ALA A 79 1.22 -2.54 4.95
N PHE A 80 2.26 -2.71 4.13
CA PHE A 80 2.36 -3.75 3.09
C PHE A 80 3.59 -4.63 3.31
N TYR A 81 4.00 -4.78 4.55
CA TYR A 81 5.20 -5.51 4.90
C TYR A 81 5.06 -6.99 4.55
N ASN A 82 6.07 -7.51 3.87
CA ASN A 82 6.19 -8.93 3.56
C ASN A 82 5.01 -9.48 2.75
N ASP A 83 4.68 -8.78 1.67
CA ASP A 83 3.72 -9.23 0.65
C ASP A 83 4.52 -9.71 -0.57
N PRO A 84 4.99 -10.97 -0.56
CA PRO A 84 6.03 -11.41 -1.51
C PRO A 84 5.55 -11.52 -2.96
N GLU A 85 4.25 -11.55 -3.19
CA GLU A 85 3.67 -11.61 -4.53
C GLU A 85 3.17 -10.25 -5.04
N LEU A 86 3.35 -9.17 -4.25
CA LEU A 86 2.89 -7.85 -4.66
C LEU A 86 3.74 -7.32 -5.82
N ARG A 87 3.14 -7.30 -7.00
CA ARG A 87 3.82 -6.98 -8.27
C ARG A 87 3.34 -5.69 -8.92
N LEU A 88 2.13 -5.26 -8.62
CA LEU A 88 1.58 -4.05 -9.23
C LEU A 88 0.88 -3.20 -8.17
N PHE A 89 1.28 -1.95 -8.10
CA PHE A 89 0.70 -0.96 -7.21
C PHE A 89 0.43 0.30 -8.01
N LYS A 90 -0.81 0.80 -7.97
CA LYS A 90 -1.19 2.00 -8.71
C LYS A 90 -1.61 3.10 -7.76
N VAL A 91 -1.14 4.32 -8.01
CA VAL A 91 -1.52 5.52 -7.26
C VAL A 91 -1.89 6.63 -8.22
N SER A 92 -2.69 7.58 -7.75
CA SER A 92 -3.10 8.75 -8.55
C SER A 92 -2.65 10.07 -7.94
N THR A 93 -1.98 10.05 -6.81
CA THR A 93 -1.50 11.28 -6.17
C THR A 93 -0.21 11.75 -6.82
N GLU A 94 -0.16 13.02 -7.22
CA GLU A 94 1.03 13.60 -7.86
C GLU A 94 2.20 13.73 -6.87
N THR A 95 1.87 14.08 -5.63
CA THR A 95 2.86 14.11 -4.54
C THR A 95 2.85 12.75 -3.84
N PRO A 96 4.01 12.11 -3.70
CA PRO A 96 4.05 10.82 -3.02
C PRO A 96 3.53 10.95 -1.57
N PRO A 97 2.58 10.11 -1.16
CA PRO A 97 2.23 10.01 0.26
C PRO A 97 3.44 9.66 1.10
N THR A 98 3.47 10.12 2.34
CA THR A 98 4.54 9.75 3.26
C THR A 98 4.50 8.25 3.52
N CYS A 99 5.62 7.56 3.31
CA CYS A 99 5.77 6.16 3.68
C CYS A 99 6.60 6.05 4.94
N GLU A 100 6.06 5.39 5.94
CA GLU A 100 6.80 5.12 7.16
C GLU A 100 7.66 3.86 7.01
N ASN A 101 8.46 3.57 8.03
CA ASN A 101 9.43 2.49 7.98
C ASN A 101 8.81 1.15 7.61
N ASN A 102 9.48 0.42 6.74
CA ASN A 102 9.11 -0.95 6.36
C ASN A 102 7.74 -1.08 5.68
N ALA A 103 7.14 0.03 5.21
CA ALA A 103 5.82 -0.02 4.60
C ALA A 103 5.76 -0.99 3.40
N PHE A 104 6.82 -1.03 2.60
CA PHE A 104 6.91 -1.88 1.40
C PHE A 104 8.08 -2.86 1.43
N VAL A 105 8.62 -3.16 2.59
CA VAL A 105 9.73 -4.13 2.69
C VAL A 105 9.19 -5.54 2.47
N GLY A 106 9.89 -6.34 1.67
CA GLY A 106 9.52 -7.72 1.41
C GLY A 106 8.46 -7.91 0.33
N ILE A 107 8.21 -6.90 -0.49
CA ILE A 107 7.35 -7.04 -1.68
C ILE A 107 8.12 -7.75 -2.80
N ASN A 108 7.42 -8.12 -3.86
CA ASN A 108 8.03 -8.87 -4.96
C ASN A 108 9.21 -8.09 -5.57
N PRO A 109 10.35 -8.75 -5.84
CA PRO A 109 11.52 -8.08 -6.42
C PRO A 109 11.33 -7.58 -7.84
N TYR A 110 10.24 -7.93 -8.51
CA TYR A 110 9.89 -7.42 -9.84
C TYR A 110 8.69 -6.49 -9.80
N SER A 111 8.40 -5.91 -8.62
CA SER A 111 7.25 -5.03 -8.43
C SER A 111 7.31 -3.78 -9.29
N VAL A 112 6.14 -3.36 -9.78
CA VAL A 112 5.97 -2.15 -10.59
C VAL A 112 5.02 -1.21 -9.87
N LEU A 113 5.44 0.04 -9.73
CA LEU A 113 4.60 1.13 -9.25
C LEU A 113 4.18 1.99 -10.45
N LYS A 114 2.88 2.15 -10.64
CA LYS A 114 2.32 3.05 -11.64
C LYS A 114 1.86 4.34 -10.97
N VAL A 115 2.35 5.47 -11.44
CA VAL A 115 2.12 6.80 -10.87
C VAL A 115 1.55 7.74 -11.94
N PRO A 116 1.00 8.91 -11.57
CA PRO A 116 0.57 9.86 -12.58
C PRO A 116 1.68 10.24 -13.54
N SER A 117 1.31 10.52 -14.78
CA SER A 117 2.25 10.91 -15.82
C SER A 117 3.11 12.08 -15.35
N GLY A 118 4.44 11.97 -15.55
CA GLY A 118 5.37 13.01 -15.13
C GLY A 118 5.80 12.96 -13.67
N CYS A 119 5.24 12.05 -12.85
CA CYS A 119 5.53 12.00 -11.42
C CYS A 119 6.53 10.90 -11.02
N ALA A 120 7.02 10.12 -11.97
CA ALA A 120 7.90 8.99 -11.66
C ALA A 120 9.15 9.39 -10.88
N ASN A 121 9.77 10.52 -11.23
CA ASN A 121 11.00 10.95 -10.55
C ASN A 121 10.76 11.31 -9.09
N ALA A 122 9.61 11.92 -8.77
CA ALA A 122 9.26 12.24 -7.38
C ALA A 122 9.13 10.96 -6.55
N TYR A 123 8.48 9.94 -7.10
CA TYR A 123 8.32 8.65 -6.41
C TYR A 123 9.63 7.89 -6.29
N LYS A 124 10.50 7.95 -7.30
CA LYS A 124 11.82 7.32 -7.25
C LYS A 124 12.71 7.90 -6.15
N ALA A 125 12.51 9.16 -5.80
CA ALA A 125 13.26 9.82 -4.75
C ALA A 125 12.60 9.67 -3.37
N ALA A 126 11.33 9.25 -3.30
CA ALA A 126 10.58 9.23 -2.06
C ALA A 126 10.87 7.98 -1.24
N THR A 127 11.10 8.18 0.06
CA THR A 127 11.34 7.09 1.01
C THR A 127 10.17 6.10 0.97
N GLY A 128 10.48 4.80 0.98
CA GLY A 128 9.51 3.74 0.90
C GLY A 128 9.10 3.42 -0.53
N TRP A 129 8.66 4.41 -1.27
CA TRP A 129 8.26 4.23 -2.68
C TRP A 129 9.40 3.73 -3.56
N LYS A 130 10.61 4.15 -3.27
CA LYS A 130 11.79 3.71 -4.01
C LYS A 130 12.11 2.22 -3.86
N ASN A 131 11.39 1.49 -2.98
CA ASN A 131 11.54 0.04 -2.84
C ASN A 131 10.93 -0.74 -4.00
N PHE A 132 10.06 -0.11 -4.79
CA PHE A 132 9.54 -0.75 -5.99
C PHE A 132 10.65 -0.91 -7.04
N ALA A 133 10.65 -2.06 -7.71
CA ALA A 133 11.69 -2.38 -8.70
C ALA A 133 11.64 -1.45 -9.91
N SER A 134 10.44 -1.03 -10.29
CA SER A 134 10.23 -0.15 -11.44
C SER A 134 9.12 0.85 -11.11
N ILE A 135 9.32 2.10 -11.50
CA ILE A 135 8.33 3.18 -11.29
C ILE A 135 8.11 3.87 -12.63
N THR A 136 6.89 3.76 -13.14
CA THR A 136 6.52 4.31 -14.46
C THR A 136 5.20 5.05 -14.39
N GLY A 137 4.91 5.87 -15.40
CA GLY A 137 3.63 6.56 -15.50
C GLY A 137 2.48 5.60 -15.82
N LEU A 138 1.28 5.98 -15.43
CA LEU A 138 0.07 5.19 -15.70
C LEU A 138 -0.18 5.02 -17.21
N ASP A 139 0.33 5.94 -18.02
CA ASP A 139 0.18 5.94 -19.48
C ASP A 139 1.27 5.16 -20.22
N GLU A 140 2.20 4.58 -19.50
CA GLU A 140 3.38 3.92 -20.07
C GLU A 140 3.32 2.40 -20.02
#